data_d976dfa0bce716b2a65364e57338de57
#
_entry.id   d976dfa0bce716b2a65364e57338de57
#
_cell.length_a   1.000
_cell.length_b   1.000
_cell.length_c   1.000
_cell.angle_alpha   90.00
_cell.angle_beta   90.00
_cell.angle_gamma   90.00
#
_symmetry.space_group_name_H-M   'P 1'
#
loop_
_entity.id
_entity.type
_entity.pdbx_description
1 polymer ?
#
loop_
_entity_poly.entity_id
_entity_poly.type
_entity_poly.pdbx_seq_one_letter_code
_entity_poly.pdbx_strand_id
1 'polypeptide(L)'
;KIIPLISRAVEKAKMNVRLEKLEKKVGQMYSFDSILGESKALKEAVLLAQKVSVTDVPVLLTGETGTGKEVFAQAIHYSSKRSKQNFVAVNCSSFSKELLESEMFGHRAGSFTGALKDKKGLFEEANNGTIFLDEIGEMAFELQAKLLRILETGEYIKIGDTKPTRVNVRIIAATNRNLQEEIRVGHFREDLFYRLSVFQVHLPSLRERAEIGRA
;
A
#
# COMPACT_ATOMS: atom_id res chain seq x y z
N LYS A 1 -2.72 12.44 46.72
CA LYS A 1 -3.19 12.58 45.30
C LYS A 1 -2.07 12.64 44.25
N ILE A 2 -0.78 12.77 44.63
CA ILE A 2 0.38 12.88 43.71
C ILE A 2 0.89 11.50 43.23
N ILE A 3 0.85 10.49 44.10
CA ILE A 3 1.37 9.12 43.79
C ILE A 3 0.73 8.46 42.57
N PRO A 4 -0.61 8.49 42.38
CA PRO A 4 -1.26 7.90 41.20
C PRO A 4 -0.89 8.64 39.89
N LEU A 5 -0.58 9.92 39.95
CA LEU A 5 -0.17 10.73 38.81
C LEU A 5 1.24 10.35 38.34
N ILE A 6 2.16 10.19 39.30
CA ILE A 6 3.53 9.75 39.04
C ILE A 6 3.55 8.32 38.48
N SER A 7 2.74 7.41 39.06
CA SER A 7 2.64 6.03 38.57
C SER A 7 2.16 5.98 37.10
N ARG A 8 1.10 6.74 36.76
CA ARG A 8 0.61 6.86 35.37
C ARG A 8 1.65 7.46 34.42
N ALA A 9 2.39 8.46 34.87
CA ALA A 9 3.45 9.07 34.06
C ALA A 9 4.59 8.08 33.78
N VAL A 10 5.00 7.30 34.79
CA VAL A 10 6.03 6.25 34.66
C VAL A 10 5.56 5.11 33.74
N GLU A 11 4.31 4.67 33.87
CA GLU A 11 3.74 3.65 32.97
C GLU A 11 3.67 4.14 31.53
N LYS A 12 3.23 5.38 31.31
CA LYS A 12 3.21 5.98 29.99
C LYS A 12 4.60 6.10 29.37
N ALA A 13 5.60 6.50 30.16
CA ALA A 13 6.98 6.57 29.72
C ALA A 13 7.54 5.18 29.36
N LYS A 14 7.29 4.13 30.17
CA LYS A 14 7.65 2.74 29.86
C LYS A 14 6.98 2.23 28.58
N MET A 15 5.70 2.56 28.40
CA MET A 15 4.95 2.17 27.21
C MET A 15 5.53 2.83 25.94
N ASN A 16 5.85 4.14 26.00
CA ASN A 16 6.47 4.85 24.88
C ASN A 16 7.84 4.26 24.50
N VAL A 17 8.71 3.97 25.48
CA VAL A 17 10.01 3.31 25.23
C VAL A 17 9.83 1.92 24.60
N ARG A 18 8.81 1.19 25.02
CA ARG A 18 8.49 -0.12 24.42
C ARG A 18 7.99 -0.01 23.00
N LEU A 19 7.12 0.97 22.72
CA LEU A 19 6.64 1.30 21.38
C LEU A 19 7.79 1.67 20.44
N GLU A 20 8.68 2.59 20.85
CA GLU A 20 9.84 2.98 20.05
C GLU A 20 10.76 1.81 19.73
N LYS A 21 10.98 0.90 20.69
CA LYS A 21 11.77 -0.33 20.45
C LYS A 21 11.09 -1.28 19.45
N LEU A 22 9.76 -1.40 19.51
CA LEU A 22 8.99 -2.22 18.57
C LEU A 22 9.01 -1.60 17.17
N GLU A 23 8.76 -0.30 17.05
CA GLU A 23 8.84 0.45 15.79
C GLU A 23 10.22 0.30 15.14
N LYS A 24 11.30 0.42 15.93
CA LYS A 24 12.66 0.23 15.44
C LYS A 24 12.91 -1.20 14.94
N LYS A 25 12.41 -2.22 15.66
CA LYS A 25 12.50 -3.62 15.22
C LYS A 25 11.74 -3.86 13.93
N VAL A 26 10.52 -3.35 13.82
CA VAL A 26 9.69 -3.45 12.60
C VAL A 26 10.41 -2.76 11.44
N GLY A 27 10.91 -1.54 11.62
CA GLY A 27 11.66 -0.83 10.58
C GLY A 27 12.92 -1.57 10.13
N GLN A 28 13.65 -2.24 11.04
CA GLN A 28 14.80 -3.07 10.68
C GLN A 28 14.39 -4.34 9.92
N MET A 29 13.27 -4.97 10.30
CA MET A 29 12.77 -6.18 9.66
C MET A 29 12.32 -5.95 8.21
N TYR A 30 11.80 -4.75 7.92
CA TYR A 30 11.32 -4.35 6.60
C TYR A 30 12.24 -3.32 5.92
N SER A 31 13.53 -3.27 6.28
CA SER A 31 14.49 -2.43 5.60
C SER A 31 14.92 -3.03 4.26
N PHE A 32 15.49 -2.20 3.37
CA PHE A 32 16.06 -2.69 2.12
C PHE A 32 17.19 -3.70 2.33
N ASP A 33 17.85 -3.68 3.49
CA ASP A 33 18.90 -4.63 3.86
C ASP A 33 18.38 -6.05 4.09
N SER A 34 17.06 -6.20 4.31
CA SER A 34 16.39 -7.50 4.43
C SER A 34 16.10 -8.17 3.08
N ILE A 35 16.27 -7.44 1.97
CA ILE A 35 16.04 -7.97 0.62
C ILE A 35 17.28 -8.76 0.20
N LEU A 36 17.15 -10.09 0.19
CA LEU A 36 18.24 -11.00 -0.11
C LEU A 36 18.46 -11.12 -1.62
N GLY A 37 19.74 -11.11 -2.04
CA GLY A 37 20.18 -11.37 -3.40
C GLY A 37 21.23 -10.36 -3.87
N GLU A 38 22.15 -10.82 -4.71
CA GLU A 38 23.29 -10.02 -5.18
C GLU A 38 23.25 -9.69 -6.66
N SER A 39 22.23 -10.17 -7.39
CA SER A 39 22.14 -9.92 -8.83
C SER A 39 22.10 -8.43 -9.14
N LYS A 40 22.74 -8.04 -10.26
CA LYS A 40 22.79 -6.63 -10.70
C LYS A 40 21.38 -6.04 -10.86
N ALA A 41 20.47 -6.78 -11.48
CA ALA A 41 19.08 -6.33 -11.67
C ALA A 41 18.34 -6.08 -10.37
N LEU A 42 18.55 -6.92 -9.32
CA LEU A 42 17.95 -6.71 -8.01
C LEU A 42 18.54 -5.48 -7.32
N LYS A 43 19.86 -5.30 -7.37
CA LYS A 43 20.54 -4.11 -6.81
C LYS A 43 20.03 -2.82 -7.45
N GLU A 44 19.82 -2.81 -8.77
CA GLU A 44 19.22 -1.68 -9.48
C GLU A 44 17.79 -1.41 -9.02
N ALA A 45 16.95 -2.45 -8.88
CA ALA A 45 15.59 -2.30 -8.36
C ALA A 45 15.59 -1.74 -6.93
N VAL A 46 16.48 -2.22 -6.04
CA VAL A 46 16.64 -1.71 -4.66
C VAL A 46 17.04 -0.24 -4.68
N LEU A 47 18.02 0.15 -5.50
CA LEU A 47 18.45 1.55 -5.62
C LEU A 47 17.32 2.47 -6.09
N LEU A 48 16.51 2.03 -7.06
CA LEU A 48 15.34 2.78 -7.51
C LEU A 48 14.30 2.91 -6.39
N ALA A 49 14.00 1.83 -5.69
CA ALA A 49 13.06 1.83 -4.57
C ALA A 49 13.54 2.72 -3.41
N GLN A 50 14.84 2.75 -3.10
CA GLN A 50 15.43 3.67 -2.13
C GLN A 50 15.28 5.13 -2.54
N LYS A 51 15.55 5.46 -3.81
CA LYS A 51 15.38 6.84 -4.33
C LYS A 51 13.94 7.33 -4.22
N VAL A 52 12.96 6.47 -4.51
CA VAL A 52 11.55 6.89 -4.46
C VAL A 52 10.99 6.88 -3.04
N SER A 53 11.61 6.17 -2.10
CA SER A 53 11.11 6.06 -0.71
C SER A 53 10.99 7.42 -0.01
N VAL A 54 11.91 8.35 -0.27
CA VAL A 54 11.93 9.70 0.34
C VAL A 54 10.91 10.67 -0.25
N THR A 55 10.18 10.27 -1.29
CA THR A 55 9.14 11.06 -1.96
C THR A 55 7.74 10.53 -1.61
N ASP A 56 6.70 11.31 -1.93
CA ASP A 56 5.30 10.88 -1.77
C ASP A 56 4.63 10.49 -3.10
N VAL A 57 5.39 10.41 -4.19
CA VAL A 57 4.84 10.02 -5.50
C VAL A 57 4.30 8.59 -5.49
N PRO A 58 3.27 8.29 -6.28
CA PRO A 58 2.81 6.92 -6.51
C PRO A 58 3.93 6.06 -7.08
N VAL A 59 3.97 4.78 -6.66
CA VAL A 59 4.95 3.80 -7.11
C VAL A 59 4.24 2.59 -7.69
N LEU A 60 4.62 2.19 -8.90
CA LEU A 60 4.16 0.95 -9.53
C LEU A 60 5.27 -0.10 -9.49
N LEU A 61 5.05 -1.18 -8.76
CA LEU A 61 5.92 -2.34 -8.71
C LEU A 61 5.45 -3.37 -9.74
N THR A 62 6.32 -3.74 -10.66
CA THR A 62 6.03 -4.77 -11.67
C THR A 62 6.95 -5.97 -11.51
N GLY A 63 6.48 -7.15 -11.85
CA GLY A 63 7.26 -8.39 -11.78
C GLY A 63 6.39 -9.61 -11.58
N GLU A 64 6.94 -10.78 -11.86
CA GLU A 64 6.24 -12.05 -11.70
C GLU A 64 5.73 -12.29 -10.29
N THR A 65 4.75 -13.18 -10.14
CA THR A 65 4.28 -13.62 -8.81
C THR A 65 5.45 -14.23 -8.02
N GLY A 66 5.53 -13.90 -6.72
CA GLY A 66 6.60 -14.40 -5.85
C GLY A 66 7.91 -13.60 -5.91
N THR A 67 8.03 -12.54 -6.71
CA THR A 67 9.25 -11.71 -6.77
C THR A 67 9.47 -10.81 -5.55
N GLY A 68 8.56 -10.79 -4.58
CA GLY A 68 8.69 -10.00 -3.36
C GLY A 68 8.17 -8.56 -3.49
N LYS A 69 7.18 -8.30 -4.35
CA LYS A 69 6.58 -6.96 -4.51
C LYS A 69 6.10 -6.37 -3.18
N GLU A 70 5.49 -7.17 -2.31
CA GLU A 70 5.05 -6.73 -0.98
C GLU A 70 6.24 -6.34 -0.08
N VAL A 71 7.32 -7.11 -0.10
CA VAL A 71 8.54 -6.80 0.67
C VAL A 71 9.13 -5.46 0.22
N PHE A 72 9.15 -5.19 -1.09
CA PHE A 72 9.57 -3.90 -1.62
C PHE A 72 8.63 -2.77 -1.20
N ALA A 73 7.32 -2.98 -1.23
CA ALA A 73 6.34 -1.98 -0.79
C ALA A 73 6.52 -1.63 0.70
N GLN A 74 6.73 -2.63 1.55
CA GLN A 74 7.04 -2.44 2.98
C GLN A 74 8.36 -1.70 3.16
N ALA A 75 9.44 -2.09 2.45
CA ALA A 75 10.73 -1.40 2.52
C ALA A 75 10.63 0.08 2.09
N ILE A 76 9.87 0.38 1.03
CA ILE A 76 9.61 1.76 0.59
C ILE A 76 8.86 2.54 1.68
N HIS A 77 7.84 1.96 2.30
CA HIS A 77 7.07 2.63 3.35
C HIS A 77 7.94 2.90 4.59
N TYR A 78 8.60 1.86 5.14
CA TYR A 78 9.38 2.00 6.37
C TYR A 78 10.65 2.85 6.20
N SER A 79 11.12 3.06 4.97
CA SER A 79 12.21 3.99 4.63
C SER A 79 11.71 5.40 4.25
N SER A 80 10.41 5.68 4.36
CA SER A 80 9.81 6.95 3.97
C SER A 80 9.58 7.89 5.17
N LYS A 81 9.16 9.12 4.87
CA LYS A 81 8.68 10.07 5.89
C LYS A 81 7.42 9.60 6.62
N ARG A 82 6.71 8.62 6.06
CA ARG A 82 5.48 8.03 6.61
C ARG A 82 5.73 6.73 7.38
N SER A 83 6.99 6.39 7.68
CA SER A 83 7.40 5.13 8.33
C SER A 83 6.75 4.86 9.69
N LYS A 84 6.28 5.89 10.38
CA LYS A 84 5.54 5.80 11.66
C LYS A 84 4.03 5.80 11.50
N GLN A 85 3.52 5.91 10.28
CA GLN A 85 2.10 5.92 9.97
C GLN A 85 1.66 4.53 9.52
N ASN A 86 0.35 4.34 9.35
CA ASN A 86 -0.20 3.06 8.95
C ASN A 86 0.28 2.63 7.56
N PHE A 87 0.66 1.36 7.45
CA PHE A 87 0.81 0.64 6.19
C PHE A 87 -0.37 -0.32 6.06
N VAL A 88 -1.23 -0.07 5.09
CA VAL A 88 -2.42 -0.89 4.84
C VAL A 88 -2.24 -1.62 3.51
N ALA A 89 -2.26 -2.95 3.55
CA ALA A 89 -2.15 -3.79 2.35
C ALA A 89 -3.50 -4.39 1.98
N VAL A 90 -3.82 -4.39 0.70
CA VAL A 90 -4.99 -5.06 0.15
C VAL A 90 -4.64 -5.72 -1.17
N ASN A 91 -5.05 -6.97 -1.33
CA ASN A 91 -4.93 -7.68 -2.59
C ASN A 91 -6.26 -7.55 -3.36
N CYS A 92 -6.21 -6.94 -4.55
CA CYS A 92 -7.39 -6.65 -5.36
C CYS A 92 -8.06 -7.90 -5.95
N SER A 93 -7.37 -9.04 -6.00
CA SER A 93 -7.92 -10.31 -6.50
C SER A 93 -8.61 -11.14 -5.42
N SER A 94 -8.44 -10.80 -4.14
CA SER A 94 -8.92 -11.62 -3.02
C SER A 94 -10.41 -11.49 -2.71
N PHE A 95 -11.11 -10.54 -3.34
CA PHE A 95 -12.50 -10.19 -3.02
C PHE A 95 -13.35 -10.11 -4.28
N SER A 96 -14.67 -10.34 -4.14
CA SER A 96 -15.61 -9.93 -5.19
C SER A 96 -15.57 -8.40 -5.34
N LYS A 97 -16.00 -7.89 -6.49
CA LYS A 97 -16.04 -6.45 -6.80
C LYS A 97 -16.74 -5.65 -5.69
N GLU A 98 -17.92 -6.09 -5.26
CA GLU A 98 -18.76 -5.41 -4.27
C GLU A 98 -18.09 -5.40 -2.89
N LEU A 99 -17.45 -6.52 -2.53
CA LEU A 99 -16.75 -6.62 -1.26
C LEU A 99 -15.48 -5.77 -1.27
N LEU A 100 -14.69 -5.81 -2.35
CA LEU A 100 -13.51 -4.96 -2.51
C LEU A 100 -13.88 -3.47 -2.43
N GLU A 101 -14.97 -3.08 -3.08
CA GLU A 101 -15.47 -1.70 -3.02
C GLU A 101 -15.79 -1.28 -1.58
N SER A 102 -16.53 -2.13 -0.86
CA SER A 102 -16.89 -1.90 0.54
C SER A 102 -15.68 -1.87 1.47
N GLU A 103 -14.68 -2.76 1.26
CA GLU A 103 -13.44 -2.76 2.04
C GLU A 103 -12.62 -1.49 1.77
N MET A 104 -12.39 -1.14 0.53
CA MET A 104 -11.53 -0.01 0.17
C MET A 104 -12.13 1.34 0.55
N PHE A 105 -13.40 1.57 0.23
CA PHE A 105 -14.04 2.89 0.34
C PHE A 105 -14.97 3.02 1.54
N GLY A 106 -15.37 1.91 2.17
CA GLY A 106 -16.35 1.91 3.25
C GLY A 106 -17.79 2.12 2.78
N HIS A 107 -18.73 1.96 3.68
CA HIS A 107 -20.15 2.11 3.40
C HIS A 107 -20.93 2.71 4.56
N ARG A 108 -22.12 3.23 4.26
CA ARG A 108 -23.13 3.63 5.24
C ARG A 108 -24.07 2.48 5.53
N ALA A 109 -24.58 2.45 6.75
CA ALA A 109 -25.63 1.53 7.13
C ALA A 109 -26.84 1.64 6.17
N GLY A 110 -27.38 0.48 5.73
CA GLY A 110 -28.49 0.41 4.81
C GLY A 110 -28.17 0.64 3.33
N SER A 111 -26.91 0.79 2.94
CA SER A 111 -26.52 1.04 1.54
C SER A 111 -26.65 -0.18 0.62
N PHE A 112 -26.65 -1.37 1.17
CA PHE A 112 -26.91 -2.65 0.47
C PHE A 112 -27.40 -3.72 1.46
N THR A 113 -27.88 -4.84 0.95
CA THR A 113 -28.35 -5.97 1.77
C THR A 113 -27.18 -6.51 2.62
N GLY A 114 -27.29 -6.39 3.95
CA GLY A 114 -26.22 -6.80 4.87
C GLY A 114 -25.38 -5.64 5.44
N ALA A 115 -25.56 -4.40 4.97
CA ALA A 115 -24.91 -3.22 5.53
C ALA A 115 -25.59 -2.77 6.85
N LEU A 116 -25.39 -3.54 7.91
CA LEU A 116 -26.04 -3.30 9.22
C LEU A 116 -25.51 -2.08 9.97
N LYS A 117 -24.26 -1.68 9.70
CA LYS A 117 -23.56 -0.56 10.39
C LYS A 117 -22.72 0.21 9.39
N ASP A 118 -22.38 1.44 9.74
CA ASP A 118 -21.34 2.21 9.02
C ASP A 118 -20.00 1.48 9.10
N LYS A 119 -19.29 1.42 7.97
CA LYS A 119 -17.93 0.86 7.88
C LYS A 119 -16.95 1.91 7.37
N LYS A 120 -15.82 2.03 8.06
CA LYS A 120 -14.66 2.76 7.55
C LYS A 120 -13.98 1.92 6.48
N GLY A 121 -13.53 2.59 5.40
CA GLY A 121 -12.76 1.94 4.36
C GLY A 121 -11.26 1.95 4.63
N LEU A 122 -10.51 1.07 3.93
CA LEU A 122 -9.06 0.97 4.04
C LEU A 122 -8.34 2.29 3.70
N PHE A 123 -8.90 3.12 2.79
CA PHE A 123 -8.36 4.45 2.53
C PHE A 123 -8.43 5.39 3.73
N GLU A 124 -9.47 5.27 4.58
CA GLU A 124 -9.52 6.03 5.85
C GLU A 124 -8.53 5.49 6.88
N GLU A 125 -8.33 4.17 6.94
CA GLU A 125 -7.35 3.55 7.82
C GLU A 125 -5.91 3.90 7.44
N ALA A 126 -5.65 4.03 6.13
CA ALA A 126 -4.37 4.45 5.57
C ALA A 126 -4.13 5.96 5.61
N ASN A 127 -5.08 6.76 6.13
CA ASN A 127 -4.96 8.21 6.09
C ASN A 127 -3.69 8.70 6.79
N ASN A 128 -2.95 9.60 6.14
CA ASN A 128 -1.59 10.07 6.45
C ASN A 128 -0.50 9.00 6.33
N GLY A 129 -0.85 7.75 6.02
CA GLY A 129 0.04 6.62 5.84
C GLY A 129 0.22 6.21 4.37
N THR A 130 0.33 4.91 4.15
CA THR A 130 0.54 4.29 2.83
C THR A 130 -0.47 3.16 2.63
N ILE A 131 -1.09 3.11 1.45
CA ILE A 131 -1.85 1.94 1.01
C ILE A 131 -1.05 1.19 -0.05
N PHE A 132 -0.96 -0.12 0.10
CA PHE A 132 -0.38 -1.04 -0.88
C PHE A 132 -1.50 -1.82 -1.57
N LEU A 133 -1.63 -1.63 -2.88
CA LEU A 133 -2.62 -2.27 -3.74
C LEU A 133 -1.92 -3.39 -4.53
N ASP A 134 -2.00 -4.61 -4.04
CA ASP A 134 -1.43 -5.76 -4.74
C ASP A 134 -2.41 -6.26 -5.82
N GLU A 135 -1.85 -6.79 -6.90
CA GLU A 135 -2.57 -7.26 -8.09
C GLU A 135 -3.55 -6.22 -8.64
N ILE A 136 -3.08 -4.96 -8.79
CA ILE A 136 -3.92 -3.84 -9.25
C ILE A 136 -4.56 -4.08 -10.63
N GLY A 137 -3.92 -4.89 -11.48
CA GLY A 137 -4.45 -5.30 -12.79
C GLY A 137 -5.72 -6.16 -12.72
N GLU A 138 -6.06 -6.69 -11.53
CA GLU A 138 -7.28 -7.46 -11.29
C GLU A 138 -8.45 -6.58 -10.81
N MET A 139 -8.20 -5.30 -10.55
CA MET A 139 -9.24 -4.39 -10.06
C MET A 139 -10.33 -4.17 -11.11
N ALA A 140 -11.59 -4.36 -10.72
CA ALA A 140 -12.74 -4.11 -11.59
C ALA A 140 -12.71 -2.68 -12.15
N PHE A 141 -13.04 -2.54 -13.44
CA PHE A 141 -12.91 -1.29 -14.21
C PHE A 141 -13.62 -0.10 -13.55
N GLU A 142 -14.78 -0.33 -12.92
CA GLU A 142 -15.56 0.71 -12.25
C GLU A 142 -14.86 1.23 -10.98
N LEU A 143 -14.11 0.36 -10.27
CA LEU A 143 -13.36 0.76 -9.07
C LEU A 143 -12.12 1.57 -9.43
N GLN A 144 -11.57 1.35 -10.61
CA GLN A 144 -10.43 2.12 -11.12
C GLN A 144 -10.76 3.62 -11.21
N ALA A 145 -12.00 3.99 -11.58
CA ALA A 145 -12.42 5.39 -11.62
C ALA A 145 -12.44 6.05 -10.23
N LYS A 146 -12.85 5.31 -9.19
CA LYS A 146 -12.81 5.80 -7.81
C LYS A 146 -11.38 5.98 -7.31
N LEU A 147 -10.49 5.04 -7.64
CA LEU A 147 -9.07 5.13 -7.32
C LEU A 147 -8.41 6.33 -8.01
N LEU A 148 -8.72 6.56 -9.29
CA LEU A 148 -8.23 7.72 -10.04
C LEU A 148 -8.59 9.03 -9.33
N ARG A 149 -9.84 9.17 -8.87
CA ARG A 149 -10.29 10.35 -8.14
C ARG A 149 -9.48 10.58 -6.86
N ILE A 150 -9.15 9.53 -6.11
CA ILE A 150 -8.28 9.65 -4.93
C ILE A 150 -6.88 10.13 -5.31
N LEU A 151 -6.30 9.60 -6.40
CA LEU A 151 -4.97 10.01 -6.88
C LEU A 151 -4.93 11.47 -7.33
N GLU A 152 -6.04 12.01 -7.86
CA GLU A 152 -6.13 13.37 -8.37
C GLU A 152 -6.48 14.40 -7.30
N THR A 153 -7.47 14.09 -6.47
CA THR A 153 -8.09 15.06 -5.55
C THR A 153 -7.91 14.71 -4.07
N GLY A 154 -7.49 13.49 -3.76
CA GLY A 154 -7.49 12.99 -2.39
C GLY A 154 -8.90 12.74 -1.84
N GLU A 155 -9.92 12.62 -2.71
CA GLU A 155 -11.33 12.52 -2.29
C GLU A 155 -12.02 11.32 -2.92
N TYR A 156 -12.95 10.74 -2.19
CA TYR A 156 -13.87 9.71 -2.68
C TYR A 156 -15.21 9.77 -1.93
N ILE A 157 -16.20 9.04 -2.41
CA ILE A 157 -17.51 8.93 -1.79
C ILE A 157 -17.71 7.47 -1.35
N LYS A 158 -18.10 7.28 -0.07
CA LYS A 158 -18.47 5.96 0.47
C LYS A 158 -19.72 5.42 -0.22
N ILE A 159 -19.88 4.10 -0.19
CA ILE A 159 -21.10 3.48 -0.70
C ILE A 159 -22.30 3.98 0.14
N GLY A 160 -23.35 4.45 -0.55
CA GLY A 160 -24.56 4.98 0.09
C GLY A 160 -24.39 6.36 0.75
N ASP A 161 -23.27 7.04 0.55
CA ASP A 161 -23.07 8.43 1.00
C ASP A 161 -23.16 9.41 -0.20
N THR A 162 -23.38 10.68 0.09
CA THR A 162 -23.32 11.78 -0.89
C THR A 162 -22.19 12.76 -0.61
N LYS A 163 -21.60 12.67 0.58
CA LYS A 163 -20.54 13.58 1.02
C LYS A 163 -19.16 13.02 0.66
N PRO A 164 -18.25 13.82 0.08
CA PRO A 164 -16.89 13.37 -0.16
C PRO A 164 -16.14 13.18 1.17
N THR A 165 -15.37 12.10 1.22
CA THR A 165 -14.39 11.83 2.28
C THR A 165 -13.01 12.18 1.73
N ARG A 166 -12.26 12.99 2.46
CA ARG A 166 -10.90 13.42 2.07
C ARG A 166 -9.86 12.60 2.81
N VAL A 167 -8.83 12.17 2.08
CA VAL A 167 -7.69 11.39 2.61
C VAL A 167 -6.38 11.87 2.00
N ASN A 168 -5.30 11.74 2.77
CA ASN A 168 -3.94 11.96 2.31
C ASN A 168 -3.18 10.64 2.41
N VAL A 169 -3.16 9.86 1.34
CA VAL A 169 -2.58 8.52 1.34
C VAL A 169 -1.54 8.40 0.23
N ARG A 170 -0.35 7.90 0.57
CA ARG A 170 0.63 7.47 -0.43
C ARG A 170 0.19 6.14 -1.01
N ILE A 171 0.21 6.01 -2.33
CA ILE A 171 -0.20 4.79 -3.02
C ILE A 171 1.03 4.07 -3.57
N ILE A 172 1.15 2.78 -3.25
CA ILE A 172 2.08 1.84 -3.87
C ILE A 172 1.20 0.75 -4.50
N ALA A 173 1.30 0.57 -5.80
CA ALA A 173 0.56 -0.47 -6.52
C ALA A 173 1.51 -1.55 -7.03
N ALA A 174 1.04 -2.78 -7.13
CA ALA A 174 1.82 -3.89 -7.66
C ALA A 174 0.99 -4.72 -8.64
N THR A 175 1.65 -5.26 -9.65
CA THR A 175 1.03 -6.17 -10.63
C THR A 175 2.04 -7.11 -11.26
N ASN A 176 1.58 -8.29 -11.64
CA ASN A 176 2.29 -9.23 -12.52
C ASN A 176 1.83 -9.12 -13.98
N ARG A 177 0.72 -8.39 -14.25
CA ARG A 177 0.17 -8.21 -15.60
C ARG A 177 0.87 -7.10 -16.38
N ASN A 178 0.84 -7.19 -17.69
CA ASN A 178 1.19 -6.11 -18.58
C ASN A 178 0.01 -5.13 -18.68
N LEU A 179 0.05 -4.03 -17.90
CA LEU A 179 -1.04 -3.06 -17.88
C LEU A 179 -1.28 -2.37 -19.23
N GLN A 180 -0.26 -2.24 -20.08
CA GLN A 180 -0.44 -1.68 -21.44
C GLN A 180 -1.30 -2.61 -22.31
N GLU A 181 -1.14 -3.91 -22.16
CA GLU A 181 -2.00 -4.88 -22.81
C GLU A 181 -3.42 -4.85 -22.26
N GLU A 182 -3.57 -4.75 -20.92
CA GLU A 182 -4.89 -4.62 -20.26
C GLU A 182 -5.62 -3.33 -20.69
N ILE A 183 -4.89 -2.24 -20.96
CA ILE A 183 -5.44 -0.99 -21.52
C ILE A 183 -5.94 -1.26 -22.94
N ARG A 184 -5.16 -1.93 -23.79
CA ARG A 184 -5.50 -2.22 -25.18
C ARG A 184 -6.78 -3.05 -25.31
N VAL A 185 -7.01 -3.97 -24.38
CA VAL A 185 -8.21 -4.82 -24.36
C VAL A 185 -9.37 -4.22 -23.55
N GLY A 186 -9.19 -3.03 -22.97
CA GLY A 186 -10.26 -2.30 -22.26
C GLY A 186 -10.51 -2.76 -20.84
N HIS A 187 -9.62 -3.51 -20.23
CA HIS A 187 -9.72 -3.97 -18.82
C HIS A 187 -9.08 -3.00 -17.83
N PHE A 188 -8.17 -2.15 -18.28
CA PHE A 188 -7.50 -1.17 -17.42
C PHE A 188 -7.60 0.23 -18.06
N ARG A 189 -7.78 1.24 -17.21
CA ARG A 189 -7.91 2.64 -17.67
C ARG A 189 -6.53 3.24 -17.92
N GLU A 190 -6.39 3.88 -19.07
CA GLU A 190 -5.15 4.54 -19.47
C GLU A 190 -4.82 5.73 -18.54
N ASP A 191 -5.83 6.53 -18.15
CA ASP A 191 -5.66 7.66 -17.25
C ASP A 191 -5.14 7.23 -15.86
N LEU A 192 -5.67 6.14 -15.33
CA LEU A 192 -5.21 5.55 -14.07
C LEU A 192 -3.77 5.03 -14.19
N PHE A 193 -3.44 4.37 -15.30
CA PHE A 193 -2.07 3.89 -15.55
C PHE A 193 -1.05 5.01 -15.44
N TYR A 194 -1.26 6.14 -16.13
CA TYR A 194 -0.33 7.28 -16.07
C TYR A 194 -0.22 7.90 -14.68
N ARG A 195 -1.28 7.87 -13.88
CA ARG A 195 -1.25 8.37 -12.49
C ARG A 195 -0.54 7.42 -11.52
N LEU A 196 -0.64 6.11 -11.72
CA LEU A 196 0.06 5.11 -10.91
C LEU A 196 1.52 4.94 -11.30
N SER A 197 1.84 5.05 -12.58
CA SER A 197 3.16 4.77 -13.15
C SER A 197 4.12 5.96 -13.13
N VAL A 198 3.91 6.95 -12.25
CA VAL A 198 4.81 8.10 -12.07
C VAL A 198 6.24 7.63 -11.77
N PHE A 199 6.36 6.59 -10.95
CA PHE A 199 7.64 5.92 -10.72
C PHE A 199 7.43 4.40 -10.79
N GLN A 200 8.19 3.75 -11.69
CA GLN A 200 8.11 2.31 -11.88
C GLN A 200 9.37 1.64 -11.35
N VAL A 201 9.19 0.51 -10.67
CA VAL A 201 10.26 -0.39 -10.23
C VAL A 201 9.92 -1.78 -10.73
N HIS A 202 10.73 -2.30 -11.65
CA HIS A 202 10.60 -3.65 -12.11
C HIS A 202 11.43 -4.59 -11.23
N LEU A 203 10.79 -5.63 -10.70
CA LEU A 203 11.44 -6.65 -9.89
C LEU A 203 11.81 -7.84 -10.79
N PRO A 204 13.10 -8.22 -10.87
CA PRO A 204 13.53 -9.35 -11.66
C PRO A 204 12.92 -10.65 -11.13
N SER A 205 12.63 -11.59 -12.03
CA SER A 205 12.15 -12.93 -11.67
C SER A 205 13.20 -13.68 -10.83
N LEU A 206 12.77 -14.71 -10.08
CA LEU A 206 13.71 -15.51 -9.26
C LEU A 206 14.79 -16.17 -10.10
N ARG A 207 14.48 -16.57 -11.34
CA ARG A 207 15.46 -17.15 -12.27
C ARG A 207 16.53 -16.15 -12.77
N GLU A 208 16.18 -14.85 -12.83
CA GLU A 208 17.11 -13.77 -13.16
C GLU A 208 17.97 -13.34 -11.95
N ARG A 209 17.61 -13.83 -10.76
CA ARG A 209 18.39 -13.66 -9.53
C ARG A 209 19.33 -14.84 -9.28
N ALA A 210 19.84 -15.49 -10.30
CA ALA A 210 20.47 -16.82 -10.41
C ALA A 210 21.45 -17.29 -9.31
N GLU A 211 21.55 -16.59 -8.19
CA GLU A 211 22.48 -16.92 -7.09
C GLU A 211 21.78 -17.50 -5.84
N ILE A 212 20.43 -17.62 -5.82
CA ILE A 212 19.69 -18.14 -4.64
C ILE A 212 19.74 -19.68 -4.54
N GLY A 213 20.40 -20.35 -5.48
CA GLY A 213 20.44 -21.81 -5.56
C GLY A 213 21.75 -22.49 -5.13
N ARG A 214 22.68 -21.78 -4.49
CA ARG A 214 23.97 -22.33 -4.04
C ARG A 214 24.24 -22.03 -2.57
N ALA A 215 23.40 -22.56 -1.71
CA ALA A 215 23.70 -22.76 -0.28
C ALA A 215 23.33 -24.18 0.10
#